data_cb61a6ba2f1818ce87d810ab160f0f18
#
_entry.id   cb61a6ba2f1818ce87d810ab160f0f18
#
_cell.length_a   1.000
_cell.length_b   1.000
_cell.length_c   1.000
_cell.angle_alpha   90.00
_cell.angle_beta   90.00
_cell.angle_gamma   90.00
#
_symmetry.space_group_name_H-M   'P 1'
#
loop_
_entity.id
_entity.type
_entity.pdbx_description
1 polymer ?
#
loop_
_entity_poly.entity_id
_entity_poly.type
_entity_poly.pdbx_seq_one_letter_code
_entity_poly.pdbx_strand_id
1 'polypeptide(L)'
;MATIPEDYRDLFTKKAFAHLATVGANNAPQVTPVWCDWDGTYVRINTARGRVKEKNLRKNPKVALSIQDPDNPYRYIQVRGRVAEMTEQGADTHIDALAKKYLGKDTYPYRQPGEVRVLVKILPEKVQTSG
;
A
#
# COMPACT_ATOMS: atom_id res chain seq x y z
N MET A 1 6.31 10.03 -14.13
CA MET A 1 6.31 9.76 -12.68
C MET A 1 5.79 10.98 -11.93
N ALA A 2 4.88 10.74 -11.00
CA ALA A 2 4.35 11.80 -10.15
C ALA A 2 5.01 11.73 -8.77
N THR A 3 5.13 12.88 -8.11
CA THR A 3 5.63 12.94 -6.74
C THR A 3 4.48 13.19 -5.78
N ILE A 4 4.67 12.79 -4.53
CA ILE A 4 3.69 13.08 -3.48
C ILE A 4 3.90 14.54 -3.03
N PRO A 5 2.87 15.40 -3.13
CA PRO A 5 2.98 16.79 -2.67
C PRO A 5 3.41 16.85 -1.20
N GLU A 6 4.28 17.78 -0.88
CA GLU A 6 4.84 17.89 0.46
C GLU A 6 3.76 18.00 1.54
N ASP A 7 2.70 18.76 1.26
CA ASP A 7 1.62 18.99 2.21
C ASP A 7 0.78 17.75 2.50
N TYR A 8 0.98 16.65 1.76
CA TYR A 8 0.21 15.40 1.92
C TYR A 8 1.08 14.21 2.32
N ARG A 9 2.39 14.43 2.55
CA ARG A 9 3.31 13.35 2.92
C ARG A 9 3.02 12.77 4.31
N ASP A 10 2.43 13.56 5.18
CA ASP A 10 2.03 13.10 6.51
C ASP A 10 1.02 11.95 6.47
N LEU A 11 0.23 11.84 5.39
CA LEU A 11 -0.71 10.74 5.23
C LEU A 11 -0.02 9.39 5.12
N PHE A 12 1.27 9.38 4.76
CA PHE A 12 2.07 8.15 4.68
C PHE A 12 2.82 7.84 5.98
N THR A 13 2.81 8.75 6.96
CA THR A 13 3.43 8.56 8.27
C THR A 13 2.41 8.39 9.39
N LYS A 14 1.19 8.90 9.20
CA LYS A 14 0.07 8.69 10.11
C LYS A 14 -0.45 7.25 10.01
N LYS A 15 -1.23 6.83 11.01
CA LYS A 15 -1.91 5.54 11.01
C LYS A 15 -3.13 5.57 10.07
N ALA A 16 -2.95 6.04 8.85
CA ALA A 16 -3.99 6.14 7.85
C ALA A 16 -3.97 4.91 6.96
N PHE A 17 -5.12 4.22 6.85
CA PHE A 17 -5.22 3.08 5.94
C PHE A 17 -5.33 3.56 4.50
N ALA A 18 -4.66 2.84 3.61
CA ALA A 18 -4.84 3.01 2.19
C ALA A 18 -5.91 2.04 1.71
N HIS A 19 -6.86 2.55 0.94
CA HIS A 19 -7.82 1.68 0.25
C HIS A 19 -7.21 1.34 -1.10
N LEU A 20 -6.75 0.11 -1.22
CA LEU A 20 -6.00 -0.37 -2.38
C LEU A 20 -6.96 -1.05 -3.35
N ALA A 21 -7.03 -0.53 -4.58
CA ALA A 21 -7.81 -1.11 -5.65
C ALA A 21 -6.90 -1.85 -6.62
N THR A 22 -7.24 -3.09 -6.90
CA THR A 22 -6.56 -3.95 -7.87
C THR A 22 -7.57 -4.48 -8.88
N VAL A 23 -7.10 -4.96 -10.01
CA VAL A 23 -7.95 -5.48 -11.07
C VAL A 23 -7.64 -6.96 -11.27
N GLY A 24 -8.65 -7.80 -11.09
CA GLY A 24 -8.54 -9.24 -11.24
C GLY A 24 -8.95 -9.74 -12.61
N ALA A 25 -9.20 -11.04 -12.70
CA ALA A 25 -9.67 -11.69 -13.90
C ALA A 25 -10.97 -11.05 -14.39
N ASN A 26 -11.14 -10.99 -15.71
CA ASN A 26 -12.31 -10.37 -16.34
C ASN A 26 -12.50 -8.91 -15.96
N ASN A 27 -11.41 -8.21 -15.65
CA ASN A 27 -11.43 -6.79 -15.23
C ASN A 27 -12.26 -6.56 -13.97
N ALA A 28 -12.43 -7.57 -13.12
CA ALA A 28 -13.16 -7.44 -11.88
C ALA A 28 -12.33 -6.63 -10.86
N PRO A 29 -12.81 -5.48 -10.39
CA PRO A 29 -12.08 -4.70 -9.41
C PRO A 29 -12.24 -5.28 -8.01
N GLN A 30 -11.19 -5.10 -7.20
CA GLN A 30 -11.21 -5.46 -5.77
C GLN A 30 -10.61 -4.29 -5.00
N VAL A 31 -11.20 -3.94 -3.87
CA VAL A 31 -10.66 -2.91 -3.00
C VAL A 31 -10.65 -3.39 -1.55
N THR A 32 -9.51 -3.19 -0.85
CA THR A 32 -9.37 -3.53 0.57
C THR A 32 -8.52 -2.47 1.27
N PRO A 33 -8.77 -2.23 2.58
CA PRO A 33 -7.89 -1.37 3.37
C PRO A 33 -6.59 -2.09 3.67
N VAL A 34 -5.47 -1.38 3.54
CA VAL A 34 -4.14 -1.93 3.80
C VAL A 34 -3.29 -0.91 4.54
N TRP A 35 -2.24 -1.39 5.21
CA TRP A 35 -1.19 -0.54 5.73
C TRP A 35 -0.27 -0.11 4.58
N CYS A 36 0.28 1.09 4.67
CA CYS A 36 1.16 1.61 3.63
C CYS A 36 2.23 2.51 4.22
N ASP A 37 3.27 2.74 3.42
CA ASP A 37 4.24 3.79 3.64
C ASP A 37 4.74 4.32 2.30
N TRP A 38 5.67 5.26 2.34
CA TRP A 38 6.29 5.84 1.17
C TRP A 38 7.78 6.02 1.47
N ASP A 39 8.62 5.57 0.56
CA ASP A 39 10.07 5.60 0.76
C ASP A 39 10.76 6.79 0.08
N GLY A 40 9.98 7.74 -0.44
CA GLY A 40 10.47 8.89 -1.19
C GLY A 40 10.35 8.70 -2.69
N THR A 41 10.18 7.48 -3.16
CA THR A 41 10.03 7.13 -4.57
C THR A 41 8.77 6.30 -4.80
N TYR A 42 8.58 5.25 -4.01
CA TYR A 42 7.48 4.30 -4.15
C TYR A 42 6.52 4.38 -2.98
N VAL A 43 5.24 4.26 -3.27
CA VAL A 43 4.26 3.88 -2.25
C VAL A 43 4.41 2.38 -2.05
N ARG A 44 4.56 1.94 -0.80
CA ARG A 44 4.79 0.54 -0.51
C ARG A 44 3.66 -0.04 0.31
N ILE A 45 3.25 -1.24 -0.05
CA ILE A 45 2.32 -2.05 0.74
C ILE A 45 2.94 -3.42 0.96
N ASN A 46 2.31 -4.20 1.83
CA ASN A 46 2.77 -5.54 2.14
C ASN A 46 1.58 -6.49 2.07
N THR A 47 1.78 -7.64 1.48
CA THR A 47 0.74 -8.67 1.37
C THR A 47 1.38 -10.04 1.55
N ALA A 48 0.64 -11.09 1.28
CA ALA A 48 1.16 -12.46 1.37
C ALA A 48 0.82 -13.23 0.10
N ARG A 49 1.68 -14.18 -0.25
CA ARG A 49 1.44 -15.06 -1.39
C ARG A 49 0.09 -15.77 -1.25
N GLY A 50 -0.63 -15.84 -2.35
CA GLY A 50 -1.92 -16.51 -2.43
C GLY A 50 -3.12 -15.65 -2.12
N ARG A 51 -2.94 -14.44 -1.58
CA ARG A 51 -4.06 -13.51 -1.38
C ARG A 51 -4.55 -12.99 -2.72
N VAL A 52 -5.83 -12.62 -2.78
CA VAL A 52 -6.46 -12.16 -4.03
C VAL A 52 -5.71 -10.96 -4.60
N LYS A 53 -5.40 -9.96 -3.76
CA LYS A 53 -4.67 -8.77 -4.25
C LYS A 53 -3.28 -9.11 -4.78
N GLU A 54 -2.60 -10.06 -4.17
CA GLU A 54 -1.26 -10.48 -4.62
C GLU A 54 -1.34 -11.13 -6.01
N LYS A 55 -2.31 -12.00 -6.22
CA LYS A 55 -2.53 -12.63 -7.52
C LYS A 55 -2.93 -11.60 -8.58
N ASN A 56 -3.81 -10.66 -8.21
CA ASN A 56 -4.24 -9.60 -9.12
C ASN A 56 -3.06 -8.74 -9.57
N LEU A 57 -2.21 -8.33 -8.63
CA LEU A 57 -1.09 -7.44 -8.93
C LEU A 57 -0.02 -8.11 -9.80
N ARG A 58 0.12 -9.44 -9.70
CA ARG A 58 1.05 -10.16 -10.58
C ARG A 58 0.58 -10.20 -12.02
N LYS A 59 -0.72 -10.24 -12.24
CA LYS A 59 -1.31 -10.31 -13.58
C LYS A 59 -1.55 -8.94 -14.19
N ASN A 60 -1.92 -7.96 -13.36
CA ASN A 60 -2.22 -6.61 -13.80
C ASN A 60 -1.53 -5.62 -12.88
N PRO A 61 -0.49 -4.93 -13.35
CA PRO A 61 0.27 -4.01 -12.50
C PRO A 61 -0.44 -2.69 -12.21
N LYS A 62 -1.57 -2.42 -12.86
CA LYS A 62 -2.31 -1.18 -12.64
C LYS A 62 -2.97 -1.20 -11.27
N VAL A 63 -2.86 -0.08 -10.55
CA VAL A 63 -3.27 0.00 -9.15
C VAL A 63 -3.69 1.42 -8.81
N ALA A 64 -4.61 1.53 -7.86
CA ALA A 64 -4.98 2.82 -7.29
C ALA A 64 -5.10 2.69 -5.78
N LEU A 65 -4.76 3.78 -5.08
CA LEU A 65 -4.93 3.87 -3.63
C LEU A 65 -5.61 5.18 -3.29
N SER A 66 -6.46 5.15 -2.28
CA SER A 66 -7.02 6.34 -1.66
C SER A 66 -6.66 6.31 -0.19
N ILE A 67 -6.01 7.36 0.31
CA ILE A 67 -5.59 7.47 1.70
C ILE A 67 -6.29 8.69 2.30
N GLN A 68 -7.19 8.44 3.24
CA GLN A 68 -7.97 9.46 3.89
C GLN A 68 -7.33 9.84 5.22
N ASP A 69 -7.27 11.14 5.50
CA ASP A 69 -6.75 11.62 6.77
C ASP A 69 -7.66 11.13 7.91
N PRO A 70 -7.14 10.38 8.88
CA PRO A 70 -7.96 9.89 9.99
C PRO A 70 -8.49 11.03 10.89
N ASP A 71 -7.88 12.20 10.85
CA ASP A 71 -8.27 13.35 11.65
C ASP A 71 -9.22 14.30 10.90
N ASN A 72 -9.28 14.19 9.58
CA ASN A 72 -10.13 15.02 8.73
C ASN A 72 -10.57 14.24 7.49
N PRO A 73 -11.77 13.66 7.49
CA PRO A 73 -12.20 12.76 6.42
C PRO A 73 -12.35 13.43 5.05
N TYR A 74 -12.36 14.75 4.99
CA TYR A 74 -12.44 15.48 3.73
C TYR A 74 -11.07 15.70 3.09
N ARG A 75 -10.00 15.38 3.81
CA ARG A 75 -8.64 15.51 3.31
C ARG A 75 -8.14 14.12 2.91
N TYR A 76 -7.76 13.97 1.63
CA TYR A 76 -7.26 12.69 1.14
C TYR A 76 -6.28 12.87 -0.01
N ILE A 77 -5.54 11.80 -0.29
CA ILE A 77 -4.73 11.69 -1.48
C ILE A 77 -5.13 10.44 -2.25
N GLN A 78 -5.32 10.58 -3.55
CA GLN A 78 -5.51 9.46 -4.45
C GLN A 78 -4.24 9.29 -5.28
N VAL A 79 -3.73 8.08 -5.33
CA VAL A 79 -2.56 7.73 -6.13
C VAL A 79 -2.98 6.67 -7.14
N ARG A 80 -2.80 6.95 -8.42
CA ARG A 80 -2.91 5.96 -9.48
C ARG A 80 -1.51 5.67 -9.99
N GLY A 81 -1.20 4.39 -10.16
CA GLY A 81 0.13 4.02 -10.57
C GLY A 81 0.21 2.58 -11.02
N ARG A 82 1.40 2.06 -10.98
CA ARG A 82 1.66 0.68 -11.37
C ARG A 82 2.67 0.04 -10.43
N VAL A 83 2.57 -1.26 -10.30
CA VAL A 83 3.55 -2.04 -9.55
C VAL A 83 4.87 -2.01 -10.28
N ALA A 84 5.91 -1.50 -9.62
CA ALA A 84 7.26 -1.47 -10.14
C ALA A 84 8.03 -2.74 -9.73
N GLU A 85 7.73 -3.28 -8.55
CA GLU A 85 8.41 -4.46 -8.04
C GLU A 85 7.53 -5.18 -7.02
N MET A 86 7.56 -6.51 -7.06
CA MET A 86 7.03 -7.38 -6.02
C MET A 86 8.14 -8.32 -5.61
N THR A 87 8.50 -8.32 -4.32
CA THR A 87 9.64 -9.09 -3.84
C THR A 87 9.39 -9.66 -2.46
N GLU A 88 9.93 -10.84 -2.22
CA GLU A 88 9.95 -11.42 -0.87
C GLU A 88 11.11 -10.88 -0.05
N GLN A 89 12.17 -10.42 -0.73
CA GLN A 89 13.33 -9.85 -0.05
C GLN A 89 12.95 -8.54 0.64
N GLY A 90 13.22 -8.47 1.94
CA GLY A 90 12.87 -7.31 2.74
C GLY A 90 11.40 -7.23 3.15
N ALA A 91 10.56 -8.17 2.72
CA ALA A 91 9.12 -8.12 3.01
C ALA A 91 8.83 -8.33 4.49
N ASP A 92 9.57 -9.20 5.17
CA ASP A 92 9.39 -9.43 6.61
C ASP A 92 9.81 -8.19 7.42
N THR A 93 10.92 -7.58 7.08
CA THR A 93 11.37 -6.33 7.71
C THR A 93 10.35 -5.22 7.49
N HIS A 94 9.79 -5.15 6.29
CA HIS A 94 8.79 -4.13 5.94
C HIS A 94 7.49 -4.30 6.74
N ILE A 95 6.97 -5.53 6.84
CA ILE A 95 5.73 -5.73 7.60
C ILE A 95 5.95 -5.45 9.09
N ASP A 96 7.13 -5.73 9.62
CA ASP A 96 7.45 -5.38 10.99
C ASP A 96 7.50 -3.86 11.19
N ALA A 97 8.07 -3.12 10.24
CA ALA A 97 8.07 -1.65 10.26
C ALA A 97 6.65 -1.08 10.20
N LEU A 98 5.78 -1.67 9.39
CA LEU A 98 4.37 -1.28 9.33
C LEU A 98 3.65 -1.60 10.65
N ALA A 99 3.93 -2.73 11.26
CA ALA A 99 3.37 -3.08 12.58
C ALA A 99 3.79 -2.07 13.64
N LYS A 100 5.03 -1.58 13.60
CA LYS A 100 5.50 -0.53 14.49
C LYS A 100 4.70 0.75 14.30
N LYS A 101 4.49 1.16 13.07
CA LYS A 101 3.73 2.36 12.74
C LYS A 101 2.26 2.26 13.16
N TYR A 102 1.59 1.17 12.81
CA TYR A 102 0.13 1.04 12.98
C TYR A 102 -0.28 0.47 14.34
N LEU A 103 0.55 -0.36 14.95
CA LEU A 103 0.21 -1.06 16.21
C LEU A 103 1.13 -0.71 17.37
N GLY A 104 2.27 -0.05 17.10
CA GLY A 104 3.27 0.20 18.13
C GLY A 104 4.03 -1.05 18.57
N LYS A 105 4.01 -2.12 17.76
CA LYS A 105 4.67 -3.38 18.08
C LYS A 105 5.94 -3.54 17.24
N ASP A 106 6.97 -4.13 17.83
CA ASP A 106 8.27 -4.29 17.16
C ASP A 106 8.22 -5.33 16.05
N THR A 107 7.31 -6.29 16.15
CA THR A 107 7.12 -7.32 15.13
C THR A 107 5.65 -7.48 14.80
N TYR A 108 5.39 -7.96 13.58
CA TYR A 108 4.02 -8.20 13.10
C TYR A 108 3.40 -9.38 13.88
N PRO A 109 2.33 -9.13 14.68
CA PRO A 109 1.80 -10.17 15.58
C PRO A 109 0.87 -11.19 14.91
N TYR A 110 0.45 -10.92 13.66
CA TYR A 110 -0.54 -11.76 12.96
C TYR A 110 0.10 -12.72 11.95
N ARG A 111 1.39 -12.95 12.07
CA ARG A 111 2.13 -13.84 11.18
C ARG A 111 1.64 -15.27 11.35
N GLN A 112 1.32 -15.93 10.22
CA GLN A 112 0.82 -17.30 10.21
C GLN A 112 1.94 -18.26 9.80
N PRO A 113 1.93 -19.52 10.30
CA PRO A 113 2.89 -20.52 9.85
C PRO A 113 2.81 -20.72 8.33
N GLY A 114 3.98 -20.76 7.67
CA GLY A 114 4.06 -20.93 6.23
C GLY A 114 3.72 -19.70 5.40
N GLU A 115 3.38 -18.59 6.05
CA GLU A 115 3.06 -17.35 5.34
C GLU A 115 4.32 -16.77 4.72
N VAL A 116 4.23 -16.44 3.42
CA VAL A 116 5.31 -15.78 2.70
C VAL A 116 4.88 -14.35 2.41
N ARG A 117 5.55 -13.39 3.03
CA ARG A 117 5.25 -11.97 2.84
C ARG A 117 5.83 -11.47 1.53
N VAL A 118 5.14 -10.50 0.93
CA VAL A 118 5.53 -9.87 -0.34
C VAL A 118 5.48 -8.36 -0.16
N LEU A 119 6.60 -7.72 -0.43
CA LEU A 119 6.71 -6.27 -0.47
C LEU A 119 6.35 -5.81 -1.88
N VAL A 120 5.38 -4.90 -1.98
CA VAL A 120 4.92 -4.35 -3.25
C VAL A 120 5.32 -2.88 -3.31
N LYS A 121 6.07 -2.51 -4.34
CA LYS A 121 6.48 -1.13 -4.60
C LYS A 121 5.66 -0.58 -5.75
N ILE A 122 4.95 0.50 -5.49
CA ILE A 122 4.05 1.14 -6.45
C ILE A 122 4.64 2.47 -6.89
N LEU A 123 4.81 2.63 -8.20
CA LEU A 123 5.28 3.88 -8.78
C LEU A 123 4.08 4.79 -9.02
N PRO A 124 4.02 5.96 -8.36
CA PRO A 124 2.93 6.90 -8.60
C PRO A 124 3.04 7.48 -10.02
N GLU A 125 1.92 7.49 -10.74
CA GLU A 125 1.84 8.07 -12.09
C GLU A 125 0.94 9.30 -12.13
N LYS A 126 -0.16 9.27 -11.36
CA LYS A 126 -1.06 10.42 -11.22
C LYS A 126 -1.46 10.55 -9.76
N VAL A 127 -1.43 11.78 -9.27
CA VAL A 127 -1.78 12.10 -7.88
C VAL A 127 -2.87 13.15 -7.88
N GLN A 128 -3.90 12.93 -7.08
CA GLN A 128 -4.98 13.88 -6.88
C GLN A 128 -5.18 14.07 -5.37
N THR A 129 -5.32 15.32 -4.95
CA THR A 129 -5.49 15.66 -3.54
C THR A 129 -6.75 16.47 -3.31
N SER A 130 -7.26 16.43 -2.09
CA SER A 130 -8.40 17.19 -1.67
C SER A 130 -8.24 17.59 -0.19
N GLY A 131 -8.75 18.74 0.16
CA GLY A 131 -8.66 19.28 1.52
C GLY A 131 -7.42 20.16 1.76
#